data_e4359c236f13116a1719efb0e3cbad07
#
_entry.id   e4359c236f13116a1719efb0e3cbad07
#
_cell.length_a   1.000
_cell.length_b   1.000
_cell.length_c   1.000
_cell.angle_alpha   90.00
_cell.angle_beta   90.00
_cell.angle_gamma   90.00
#
_symmetry.space_group_name_H-M   'P 1'
#
loop_
_entity.id
_entity.type
_entity.pdbx_description
1 polymer ?
#
loop_
_entity_poly.entity_id
_entity_poly.type
_entity_poly.pdbx_seq_one_letter_code
_entity_poly.pdbx_strand_id
1 'polypeptide(L)'
;LAGDFGGQVRCIFRKMAAQMAEVGGTIDQVVTMTAFITEVRYNGEFVELRKEFFQEDSYPASTLVTVKALNRPEALVEITATAVIP
;
A
#
# COMPACT_ATOMS: atom_id res chain seq x y z
N LEU A 1 -11.27 -2.37 -11.59
CA LEU A 1 -10.38 -1.30 -11.10
C LEU A 1 -9.30 -0.90 -12.10
N ALA A 2 -9.38 -1.38 -13.35
CA ALA A 2 -8.41 -1.00 -14.37
C ALA A 2 -8.44 0.52 -14.56
N GLY A 3 -7.26 1.15 -14.57
CA GLY A 3 -7.14 2.60 -14.74
C GLY A 3 -7.48 3.42 -13.48
N ASP A 4 -7.86 2.77 -12.38
CA ASP A 4 -8.24 3.45 -11.14
C ASP A 4 -7.16 3.27 -10.07
N PHE A 5 -6.18 4.15 -10.06
CA PHE A 5 -5.07 4.05 -9.12
C PHE A 5 -5.56 4.07 -7.67
N GLY A 6 -6.39 5.05 -7.32
CA GLY A 6 -6.90 5.18 -5.95
C GLY A 6 -7.67 3.95 -5.50
N GLY A 7 -8.54 3.42 -6.37
CA GLY A 7 -9.27 2.19 -6.09
C GLY A 7 -8.37 0.99 -5.87
N GLN A 8 -7.31 0.87 -6.67
CA GLN A 8 -6.34 -0.21 -6.51
C GLN A 8 -5.59 -0.10 -5.19
N VAL A 9 -5.13 1.09 -4.82
CA VAL A 9 -4.44 1.31 -3.55
C VAL A 9 -5.35 0.98 -2.37
N ARG A 10 -6.59 1.47 -2.39
CA ARG A 10 -7.54 1.20 -1.31
C ARG A 10 -7.84 -0.29 -1.18
N CYS A 11 -7.99 -0.98 -2.31
CA CYS A 11 -8.21 -2.42 -2.32
C CYS A 11 -7.05 -3.17 -1.65
N ILE A 12 -5.81 -2.80 -1.98
CA ILE A 12 -4.62 -3.43 -1.39
C ILE A 12 -4.58 -3.20 0.11
N PHE A 13 -4.79 -1.97 0.58
CA PHE A 13 -4.74 -1.67 2.00
C PHE A 13 -5.88 -2.34 2.78
N ARG A 14 -7.09 -2.46 2.20
CA ARG A 14 -8.19 -3.19 2.83
C ARG A 14 -7.86 -4.67 2.99
N LYS A 15 -7.26 -5.28 1.97
CA LYS A 15 -6.83 -6.68 2.05
C LYS A 15 -5.74 -6.87 3.08
N MET A 16 -4.79 -5.93 3.14
CA MET A 16 -3.72 -5.96 4.13
C MET A 16 -4.28 -5.89 5.55
N ALA A 17 -5.23 -4.98 5.79
CA ALA A 17 -5.88 -4.84 7.08
C ALA A 17 -6.65 -6.11 7.46
N ALA A 18 -7.33 -6.73 6.50
CA ALA A 18 -8.06 -7.98 6.73
C ALA A 18 -7.11 -9.13 7.08
N GLN A 19 -5.98 -9.24 6.39
CA GLN A 19 -4.96 -10.25 6.68
C GLN A 19 -4.38 -10.05 8.07
N MET A 20 -4.12 -8.82 8.47
CA MET A 20 -3.63 -8.52 9.82
C MET A 20 -4.66 -8.91 10.87
N ALA A 21 -5.93 -8.65 10.63
CA ALA A 21 -7.00 -9.02 11.56
C ALA A 21 -7.07 -10.53 11.77
N GLU A 22 -6.81 -11.33 10.74
CA GLU A 22 -6.81 -12.79 10.84
C GLU A 22 -5.77 -13.33 11.83
N VAL A 23 -4.68 -12.60 12.04
CA VAL A 23 -3.63 -13.00 12.97
C VAL A 23 -3.67 -12.18 14.27
N GLY A 24 -4.79 -11.51 14.53
CA GLY A 24 -4.98 -10.75 15.76
C GLY A 24 -4.30 -9.40 15.80
N GLY A 25 -3.87 -8.90 14.63
CA GLY A 25 -3.17 -7.62 14.53
C GLY A 25 -3.99 -6.54 13.83
N THR A 26 -3.33 -5.41 13.63
CA THR A 26 -3.89 -4.28 12.88
C THR A 26 -2.89 -3.80 11.83
N ILE A 27 -3.36 -3.00 10.89
CA ILE A 27 -2.50 -2.46 9.85
C ILE A 27 -1.40 -1.55 10.43
N ASP A 28 -1.62 -0.97 11.61
CA ASP A 28 -0.61 -0.13 12.27
C ASP A 28 0.63 -0.90 12.73
N GLN A 29 0.59 -2.23 12.68
CA GLN A 29 1.74 -3.07 13.00
C GLN A 29 2.64 -3.33 11.78
N VAL A 30 2.28 -2.80 10.62
CA VAL A 30 3.15 -2.80 9.44
C VAL A 30 4.28 -1.81 9.70
N VAL A 31 5.53 -2.28 9.64
CA VAL A 31 6.70 -1.45 9.97
C VAL A 31 7.45 -0.95 8.74
N THR A 32 7.42 -1.70 7.64
CA THR A 32 8.00 -1.27 6.38
C THR A 32 7.08 -1.63 5.23
N MET A 33 7.14 -0.83 4.17
CA MET A 33 6.48 -1.21 2.92
C MET A 33 7.23 -0.61 1.73
N THR A 34 7.17 -1.30 0.61
CA THR A 34 7.63 -0.79 -0.67
C THR A 34 6.44 -0.77 -1.61
N ALA A 35 6.16 0.38 -2.18
CA ALA A 35 5.10 0.54 -3.16
C ALA A 35 5.72 0.72 -4.54
N PHE A 36 5.37 -0.18 -5.46
CA PHE A 36 5.79 -0.12 -6.85
C PHE A 36 4.65 0.49 -7.64
N ILE A 37 4.92 1.62 -8.31
CA ILE A 37 3.92 2.35 -9.09
C ILE A 37 4.37 2.46 -10.53
N THR A 38 3.42 2.53 -11.45
CA THR A 38 3.74 2.55 -12.88
C THR A 38 3.99 3.96 -13.43
N GLU A 39 3.63 4.99 -12.66
CA GLU A 39 3.87 6.38 -13.07
C GLU A 39 4.25 7.23 -11.86
N VAL A 40 5.31 8.02 -12.01
CA VAL A 40 5.82 8.87 -10.91
C VAL A 40 4.77 9.89 -10.44
N ARG A 41 3.84 10.29 -11.30
CA ARG A 41 2.80 11.25 -10.93
C ARG A 41 1.83 10.71 -9.87
N TYR A 42 1.84 9.42 -9.62
CA TYR A 42 0.99 8.83 -8.58
C TYR A 42 1.57 8.99 -7.17
N ASN A 43 2.80 9.49 -7.02
CA ASN A 43 3.43 9.65 -5.71
C ASN A 43 2.57 10.45 -4.73
N GLY A 44 2.10 11.62 -5.16
CA GLY A 44 1.31 12.49 -4.28
C GLY A 44 0.02 11.86 -3.85
N GLU A 45 -0.69 11.23 -4.78
CA GLU A 45 -1.94 10.55 -4.48
C GLU A 45 -1.73 9.39 -3.51
N PHE A 46 -0.66 8.61 -3.71
CA PHE A 46 -0.34 7.50 -2.82
C PHE A 46 -0.09 7.99 -1.39
N VAL A 47 0.68 9.05 -1.23
CA VAL A 47 0.98 9.62 0.09
C VAL A 47 -0.29 10.08 0.80
N GLU A 48 -1.23 10.66 0.07
CA GLU A 48 -2.51 11.08 0.65
C GLU A 48 -3.40 9.88 0.99
N LEU A 49 -3.45 8.87 0.13
CA LEU A 49 -4.29 7.69 0.34
C LEU A 49 -3.87 6.87 1.57
N ARG A 50 -2.57 6.77 1.86
CA ARG A 50 -2.12 6.03 3.03
C ARG A 50 -2.63 6.61 4.34
N LYS A 51 -2.97 7.91 4.36
CA LYS A 51 -3.54 8.56 5.55
C LYS A 51 -4.92 8.03 5.91
N GLU A 52 -5.61 7.41 4.97
CA GLU A 52 -6.92 6.79 5.21
C GLU A 52 -6.80 5.49 6.01
N PHE A 53 -5.62 4.87 6.04
CA PHE A 53 -5.44 3.55 6.61
C PHE A 53 -4.48 3.51 7.78
N PHE A 54 -3.47 4.38 7.80
CA PHE A 54 -2.48 4.44 8.88
C PHE A 54 -2.68 5.69 9.72
N GLN A 55 -2.50 5.54 11.03
CA GLN A 55 -2.53 6.69 11.92
C GLN A 55 -1.25 7.51 11.75
N GLU A 56 -1.34 8.81 11.99
CA GLU A 56 -0.26 9.77 11.72
C GLU A 56 1.06 9.41 12.40
N ASP A 57 0.99 8.84 13.61
CA ASP A 57 2.18 8.45 14.38
C ASP A 57 2.60 6.99 14.13
N SER A 58 1.93 6.29 13.23
CA SER A 58 2.15 4.86 12.96
C SER A 58 2.45 4.59 11.48
N TYR A 59 2.90 5.57 10.73
CA TYR A 59 3.24 5.33 9.33
C TYR A 59 4.45 4.40 9.24
N PRO A 60 4.37 3.35 8.42
CA PRO A 60 5.53 2.48 8.18
C PRO A 60 6.62 3.24 7.41
N ALA A 61 7.86 2.80 7.56
CA ALA A 61 8.91 3.25 6.68
C ALA A 61 8.56 2.81 5.26
N SER A 62 8.47 3.77 4.33
CA SER A 62 7.96 3.52 2.99
C SER A 62 8.96 3.91 1.93
N THR A 63 9.08 3.07 0.90
CA THR A 63 9.85 3.38 -0.31
C THR A 63 8.88 3.34 -1.49
N LEU A 64 8.89 4.40 -2.30
CA LEU A 64 8.11 4.44 -3.54
C LEU A 64 9.07 4.24 -4.71
N VAL A 65 8.78 3.27 -5.55
CA VAL A 65 9.59 2.92 -6.72
C VAL A 65 8.71 2.98 -7.96
N THR A 66 9.13 3.76 -8.94
CA THR A 66 8.44 3.78 -10.24
C THR A 66 9.03 2.70 -11.13
N VAL A 67 8.17 1.86 -11.67
CA VAL A 67 8.57 0.75 -12.56
C VAL A 67 7.88 0.90 -13.90
N LYS A 68 8.45 0.27 -14.92
CA LYS A 68 7.89 0.36 -16.28
C LYS A 68 6.53 -0.32 -16.36
N ALA A 69 6.39 -1.48 -15.69
CA ALA A 69 5.16 -2.26 -15.69
C ALA A 69 5.20 -3.23 -14.53
N LEU A 70 4.03 -3.72 -14.15
CA LEU A 70 3.88 -4.76 -13.15
C LEU A 70 3.51 -6.07 -13.85
N ASN A 71 3.52 -7.16 -13.09
CA ASN A 71 3.28 -8.49 -13.67
C ASN A 71 1.91 -8.62 -14.34
N ARG A 72 0.91 -7.92 -13.81
CA ARG A 72 -0.42 -7.87 -14.42
C ARG A 72 -0.55 -6.55 -15.18
N PRO A 73 -0.92 -6.59 -16.49
CA PRO A 73 -0.95 -5.38 -17.31
C PRO A 73 -1.85 -4.26 -16.78
N GLU A 74 -2.95 -4.61 -16.10
CA GLU A 74 -3.90 -3.64 -15.55
C GLU A 74 -3.49 -3.09 -14.20
N ALA A 75 -2.45 -3.64 -13.56
CA ALA A 75 -2.01 -3.19 -12.26
C ALA A 75 -1.23 -1.88 -12.37
N LEU A 76 -1.59 -0.90 -11.56
CA LEU A 76 -0.93 0.41 -11.47
C LEU A 76 -0.05 0.51 -10.24
N VAL A 77 -0.25 -0.39 -9.27
CA VAL A 77 0.45 -0.37 -8.00
C VAL A 77 0.57 -1.79 -7.46
N GLU A 78 1.69 -2.06 -6.78
CA GLU A 78 1.91 -3.29 -6.03
C GLU A 78 2.63 -2.90 -4.74
N ILE A 79 2.23 -3.47 -3.62
CA ILE A 79 2.82 -3.13 -2.32
C ILE A 79 3.30 -4.41 -1.65
N THR A 80 4.56 -4.40 -1.22
CA THR A 80 5.10 -5.42 -0.33
C THR A 80 5.30 -4.78 1.04
N ALA A 81 5.02 -5.53 2.10
CA ALA A 81 5.06 -4.99 3.44
C ALA A 81 5.52 -6.04 4.43
N THR A 82 6.13 -5.58 5.53
CA THR A 82 6.51 -6.42 6.66
C THR A 82 5.83 -5.88 7.91
N ALA A 83 5.22 -6.76 8.67
CA ALA A 83 4.58 -6.42 9.93
C ALA A 83 5.27 -7.16 11.08
N VAL A 84 5.28 -6.54 12.26
CA VAL A 84 5.78 -7.17 13.48
C VAL A 84 4.61 -7.30 14.44
N ILE A 85 4.29 -8.54 14.82
CA ILE A 85 3.18 -8.85 15.71
C ILE A 85 3.79 -9.43 16.99
N PRO A 86 3.59 -8.77 18.14
CA PRO A 86 4.13 -9.25 19.42
C PRO A 86 3.52 -10.59 19.82
#